data_a310502fa8b65ea99ee74680b437b79a
#
_entry.id   a310502fa8b65ea99ee74680b437b79a
#
_cell.length_a   1.000
_cell.length_b   1.000
_cell.length_c   1.000
_cell.angle_alpha   90.00
_cell.angle_beta   90.00
_cell.angle_gamma   90.00
#
_symmetry.space_group_name_H-M   'P 1'
#
loop_
_entity.id
_entity.type
_entity.pdbx_description
1 polymer ?
#
loop_
_entity_poly.entity_id
_entity_poly.type
_entity_poly.pdbx_seq_one_letter_code
_entity_poly.pdbx_strand_id
1 'polypeptide(L)'
;MFRNFLYIIKSMFFFLSGILIKRKYDVVFYYPQHFNRNENNENHFFKHLLLSCDKNNISYIVFEEPDFSIKSSRSFKATPFDFIYLVIILLRKLFSSEMTTQIKDQKIGSFIAKVFFRNLHFKNYITLSQSMLSVFRGINPSAILYDLQHGIIHNNKKNYLVNGIAESNLFVNDANLLLCGESYQKILEINEKLDYFKNHTLVIGSNISYKSTIHKEFNKNILITLQFTHDHTVKENAILLKELRDFILSIHADVNFHLKHHPRFNNEVDLSELLKLSNVMIATVDINECLRLCSLHATTYSTSTFEAALLGIPTILLASENEFNYFQNEFDYPLNILIDELDSIEFYQEKSKIIKDWAIAFYFPFNEQKFLNLLK
;
A
#
# COMPACT_ATOMS: atom_id res chain seq x y z
N MET A 1 -15.17 7.33 23.61
CA MET A 1 -15.34 6.17 24.49
C MET A 1 -16.64 5.39 24.20
N PHE A 2 -17.83 6.02 24.23
CA PHE A 2 -19.13 5.35 24.04
C PHE A 2 -19.26 4.62 22.67
N ARG A 3 -18.75 5.20 21.58
CA ARG A 3 -18.82 4.59 20.23
C ARG A 3 -18.02 3.29 20.14
N ASN A 4 -16.83 3.22 20.73
CA ASN A 4 -16.03 1.98 20.72
C ASN A 4 -16.71 0.87 21.53
N PHE A 5 -17.39 1.21 22.62
CA PHE A 5 -18.17 0.24 23.40
C PHE A 5 -19.30 -0.41 22.59
N LEU A 6 -19.99 0.34 21.75
CA LEU A 6 -21.01 -0.22 20.85
C LEU A 6 -20.45 -1.22 19.84
N TYR A 7 -19.25 -1.01 19.31
CA TYR A 7 -18.58 -1.95 18.40
C TYR A 7 -18.17 -3.22 19.14
N ILE A 8 -17.69 -3.14 20.37
CA ILE A 8 -17.38 -4.30 21.22
C ILE A 8 -18.67 -5.13 21.42
N ILE A 9 -19.79 -4.51 21.75
CA ILE A 9 -21.08 -5.18 21.94
C ILE A 9 -21.54 -5.84 20.63
N LYS A 10 -21.49 -5.13 19.50
CA LYS A 10 -21.87 -5.70 18.19
C LYS A 10 -20.99 -6.91 17.85
N SER A 11 -19.68 -6.79 18.05
CA SER A 11 -18.72 -7.88 17.85
C SER A 11 -19.06 -9.08 18.74
N MET A 12 -19.29 -8.84 20.03
CA MET A 12 -19.66 -9.88 20.99
C MET A 12 -20.94 -10.63 20.55
N PHE A 13 -22.00 -9.91 20.19
CA PHE A 13 -23.26 -10.52 19.72
C PHE A 13 -23.02 -11.35 18.45
N PHE A 14 -22.23 -10.83 17.49
CA PHE A 14 -21.91 -11.59 16.28
C PHE A 14 -21.25 -12.93 16.59
N PHE A 15 -20.22 -12.95 17.43
CA PHE A 15 -19.46 -14.16 17.73
C PHE A 15 -20.20 -15.10 18.67
N LEU A 16 -20.95 -14.59 19.65
CA LEU A 16 -21.78 -15.42 20.53
C LEU A 16 -22.96 -16.06 19.76
N SER A 17 -23.63 -15.33 18.88
CA SER A 17 -24.65 -15.92 18.00
C SER A 17 -24.07 -16.97 17.06
N GLY A 18 -22.80 -16.84 16.66
CA GLY A 18 -22.06 -17.82 15.87
C GLY A 18 -21.85 -19.15 16.55
N ILE A 19 -21.99 -19.22 17.89
CA ILE A 19 -21.96 -20.50 18.63
C ILE A 19 -23.18 -21.37 18.28
N LEU A 20 -24.30 -20.73 17.96
CA LEU A 20 -25.57 -21.42 17.65
C LEU A 20 -25.86 -21.47 16.14
N ILE A 21 -25.38 -20.51 15.38
CA ILE A 21 -25.69 -20.35 13.96
C ILE A 21 -24.49 -20.77 13.12
N LYS A 22 -24.67 -21.79 12.28
CA LYS A 22 -23.65 -22.21 11.31
C LYS A 22 -23.54 -21.18 10.19
N ARG A 23 -22.32 -20.71 9.95
CA ARG A 23 -21.96 -19.76 8.90
C ARG A 23 -20.84 -20.34 8.05
N LYS A 24 -20.98 -20.25 6.74
CA LYS A 24 -19.96 -20.73 5.81
C LYS A 24 -19.66 -19.62 4.80
N TYR A 25 -18.38 -19.34 4.67
CA TYR A 25 -17.86 -18.35 3.73
C TYR A 25 -16.77 -18.99 2.87
N ASP A 26 -16.64 -18.53 1.63
CA ASP A 26 -15.50 -18.90 0.79
C ASP A 26 -14.27 -18.09 1.21
N VAL A 27 -14.49 -16.82 1.62
CA VAL A 27 -13.40 -15.90 1.98
C VAL A 27 -13.72 -15.15 3.26
N VAL A 28 -12.72 -15.01 4.12
CA VAL A 28 -12.67 -14.03 5.21
C VAL A 28 -11.68 -12.94 4.80
N PHE A 29 -12.14 -11.71 4.70
CA PHE A 29 -11.29 -10.53 4.58
C PHE A 29 -11.06 -9.92 5.96
N TYR A 30 -9.83 -9.47 6.22
CA TYR A 30 -9.46 -8.86 7.49
C TYR A 30 -8.51 -7.68 7.28
N TYR A 31 -8.77 -6.56 7.93
CA TYR A 31 -7.90 -5.41 7.84
C TYR A 31 -7.93 -4.51 9.08
N PRO A 32 -6.80 -3.85 9.42
CA PRO A 32 -6.75 -2.82 10.44
C PRO A 32 -7.54 -1.56 10.06
N GLN A 33 -8.27 -0.99 11.00
CA GLN A 33 -9.12 0.19 10.83
C GLN A 33 -8.42 1.40 10.15
N HIS A 34 -7.13 1.59 10.36
CA HIS A 34 -6.39 2.71 9.77
C HIS A 34 -6.30 2.66 8.23
N PHE A 35 -6.71 1.56 7.60
CA PHE A 35 -6.86 1.45 6.15
C PHE A 35 -8.18 2.03 5.61
N ASN A 36 -9.09 2.49 6.48
CA ASN A 36 -10.28 3.24 6.08
C ASN A 36 -9.90 4.69 5.77
N ARG A 37 -9.67 5.00 4.48
CA ARG A 37 -9.15 6.31 4.05
C ARG A 37 -10.07 7.08 3.12
N ASN A 38 -11.19 6.49 2.69
CA ASN A 38 -12.14 7.11 1.78
C ASN A 38 -13.24 7.87 2.53
N GLU A 39 -13.93 8.79 1.86
CA GLU A 39 -15.06 9.56 2.39
C GLU A 39 -16.16 8.66 3.00
N ASN A 40 -16.36 7.47 2.45
CA ASN A 40 -17.31 6.47 2.95
C ASN A 40 -16.73 5.53 4.02
N ASN A 41 -15.52 5.81 4.54
CA ASN A 41 -14.81 4.95 5.49
C ASN A 41 -14.67 3.49 5.01
N GLU A 42 -14.48 3.30 3.72
CA GLU A 42 -14.27 1.99 3.10
C GLU A 42 -12.77 1.72 2.88
N ASN A 43 -12.39 0.45 2.99
CA ASN A 43 -11.07 0.00 2.61
C ASN A 43 -10.96 -0.03 1.08
N HIS A 44 -10.18 0.89 0.50
CA HIS A 44 -10.02 0.96 -0.95
C HIS A 44 -9.19 -0.19 -1.53
N PHE A 45 -8.31 -0.82 -0.73
CA PHE A 45 -7.49 -1.96 -1.19
C PHE A 45 -8.34 -3.18 -1.49
N PHE A 46 -9.38 -3.45 -0.69
CA PHE A 46 -10.27 -4.58 -0.92
C PHE A 46 -11.42 -4.30 -1.88
N LYS A 47 -11.67 -3.05 -2.22
CA LYS A 47 -12.87 -2.66 -2.99
C LYS A 47 -13.08 -3.50 -4.25
N HIS A 48 -12.05 -3.66 -5.08
CA HIS A 48 -12.14 -4.42 -6.33
C HIS A 48 -12.31 -5.93 -6.10
N LEU A 49 -11.71 -6.49 -5.04
CA LEU A 49 -11.86 -7.90 -4.66
C LEU A 49 -13.30 -8.18 -4.20
N LEU A 50 -13.85 -7.30 -3.36
CA LEU A 50 -15.23 -7.42 -2.87
C LEU A 50 -16.24 -7.30 -4.01
N LEU A 51 -16.06 -6.34 -4.93
CA LEU A 51 -16.89 -6.21 -6.13
C LEU A 51 -16.83 -7.46 -7.01
N SER A 52 -15.66 -8.08 -7.14
CA SER A 52 -15.49 -9.34 -7.86
C SER A 52 -16.21 -10.50 -7.17
N CYS A 53 -16.14 -10.57 -5.84
CA CYS A 53 -16.90 -11.56 -5.06
C CYS A 53 -18.41 -11.40 -5.24
N ASP A 54 -18.92 -10.17 -5.11
CA ASP A 54 -20.35 -9.87 -5.29
C ASP A 54 -20.85 -10.28 -6.67
N LYS A 55 -20.12 -9.89 -7.73
CA LYS A 55 -20.46 -10.20 -9.12
C LYS A 55 -20.50 -11.70 -9.42
N ASN A 56 -19.67 -12.48 -8.73
CA ASN A 56 -19.51 -13.92 -8.99
C ASN A 56 -20.14 -14.80 -7.90
N ASN A 57 -20.97 -14.25 -7.03
CA ASN A 57 -21.68 -14.96 -5.95
C ASN A 57 -20.73 -15.73 -5.01
N ILE A 58 -19.52 -15.22 -4.78
CA ILE A 58 -18.57 -15.75 -3.80
C ILE A 58 -19.02 -15.27 -2.41
N SER A 59 -19.24 -16.20 -1.50
CA SER A 59 -19.64 -15.86 -0.14
C SER A 59 -18.45 -15.35 0.68
N TYR A 60 -18.58 -14.16 1.29
CA TYR A 60 -17.51 -13.59 2.08
C TYR A 60 -18.00 -12.87 3.33
N ILE A 61 -17.08 -12.65 4.25
CA ILE A 61 -17.25 -11.75 5.38
C ILE A 61 -16.01 -10.85 5.50
N VAL A 62 -16.24 -9.61 5.91
CA VAL A 62 -15.17 -8.64 6.17
C VAL A 62 -15.09 -8.36 7.66
N PHE A 63 -13.96 -8.61 8.28
CA PHE A 63 -13.66 -8.22 9.67
C PHE A 63 -12.76 -6.98 9.69
N GLU A 64 -13.11 -6.03 10.56
CA GLU A 64 -12.32 -4.84 10.81
C GLU A 64 -11.67 -4.91 12.19
N GLU A 65 -10.33 -4.87 12.22
CA GLU A 65 -9.56 -4.77 13.45
C GLU A 65 -9.69 -3.38 14.06
N PRO A 66 -10.00 -3.26 15.36
CA PRO A 66 -10.10 -1.96 15.99
C PRO A 66 -8.74 -1.27 16.12
N ASP A 67 -8.70 0.03 15.88
CA ASP A 67 -7.62 0.89 16.29
C ASP A 67 -8.13 1.90 17.32
N PHE A 68 -7.79 1.66 18.58
CA PHE A 68 -8.26 2.52 19.69
C PHE A 68 -7.53 3.87 19.77
N SER A 69 -6.41 4.02 19.04
CA SER A 69 -5.60 5.24 19.00
C SER A 69 -6.08 6.25 17.98
N ILE A 70 -6.79 5.80 16.94
CA ILE A 70 -7.17 6.62 15.80
C ILE A 70 -8.62 7.10 15.92
N LYS A 71 -8.86 8.37 15.57
CA LYS A 71 -10.21 8.94 15.44
C LYS A 71 -10.91 8.58 14.12
N SER A 72 -10.30 7.74 13.29
CA SER A 72 -10.88 7.34 12.00
C SER A 72 -12.24 6.66 12.17
N SER A 73 -13.09 6.83 11.17
CA SER A 73 -14.42 6.22 11.19
C SER A 73 -14.33 4.74 10.87
N ARG A 74 -15.24 3.96 11.47
CA ARG A 74 -15.40 2.53 11.22
C ARG A 74 -16.18 2.31 9.93
N SER A 75 -15.87 1.25 9.20
CA SER A 75 -16.64 0.85 8.03
C SER A 75 -18.03 0.30 8.42
N PHE A 76 -19.05 0.74 7.70
CA PHE A 76 -20.41 0.18 7.88
C PHE A 76 -20.57 -1.20 7.23
N LYS A 77 -19.69 -1.55 6.28
CA LYS A 77 -19.73 -2.84 5.56
C LYS A 77 -18.92 -3.94 6.24
N ALA A 78 -18.11 -3.59 7.23
CA ALA A 78 -17.32 -4.56 7.95
C ALA A 78 -17.95 -4.96 9.28
N THR A 79 -17.80 -6.23 9.64
CA THR A 79 -18.14 -6.74 10.96
C THR A 79 -17.04 -6.37 11.95
N PRO A 80 -17.33 -5.71 13.08
CA PRO A 80 -16.34 -5.38 14.08
C PRO A 80 -15.68 -6.62 14.67
N PHE A 81 -14.36 -6.62 14.79
CA PHE A 81 -13.59 -7.71 15.41
C PHE A 81 -13.21 -7.40 16.87
N ASP A 82 -13.72 -6.31 17.42
CA ASP A 82 -13.33 -5.70 18.70
C ASP A 82 -13.32 -6.67 19.89
N PHE A 83 -14.39 -7.44 20.07
CA PHE A 83 -14.50 -8.39 21.17
C PHE A 83 -13.42 -9.48 21.08
N ILE A 84 -13.26 -10.11 19.93
CA ILE A 84 -12.23 -11.15 19.72
C ILE A 84 -10.83 -10.54 19.84
N TYR A 85 -10.61 -9.33 19.34
CA TYR A 85 -9.34 -8.61 19.47
C TYR A 85 -8.95 -8.41 20.94
N LEU A 86 -9.88 -7.98 21.78
CA LEU A 86 -9.64 -7.84 23.23
C LEU A 86 -9.36 -9.21 23.90
N VAL A 87 -10.06 -10.26 23.50
CA VAL A 87 -9.79 -11.63 23.96
C VAL A 87 -8.37 -12.06 23.56
N ILE A 88 -7.93 -11.79 22.33
CA ILE A 88 -6.57 -12.08 21.87
C ILE A 88 -5.53 -11.34 22.73
N ILE A 89 -5.71 -10.03 22.95
CA ILE A 89 -4.79 -9.23 23.78
C ILE A 89 -4.70 -9.81 25.18
N LEU A 90 -5.82 -10.20 25.78
CA LEU A 90 -5.84 -10.81 27.13
C LEU A 90 -5.09 -12.16 27.13
N LEU A 91 -5.37 -13.01 26.16
CA LEU A 91 -4.74 -14.32 26.06
C LEU A 91 -3.22 -14.21 25.78
N ARG A 92 -2.79 -13.23 24.98
CA ARG A 92 -1.35 -12.96 24.76
C ARG A 92 -0.60 -12.64 26.07
N LYS A 93 -1.27 -12.06 27.07
CA LYS A 93 -0.68 -11.79 28.39
C LYS A 93 -0.63 -13.05 29.28
N LEU A 94 -1.54 -14.00 29.06
CA LEU A 94 -1.63 -15.24 29.85
C LEU A 94 -0.71 -16.35 29.35
N PHE A 95 -0.38 -16.36 28.07
CA PHE A 95 0.51 -17.35 27.48
C PHE A 95 1.98 -17.06 27.76
N SER A 96 2.78 -18.12 27.98
CA SER A 96 4.21 -18.05 28.29
C SER A 96 5.01 -17.15 27.33
N SER A 97 6.00 -16.44 27.87
CA SER A 97 6.97 -15.63 27.12
C SER A 97 8.03 -16.45 26.36
N GLU A 98 8.15 -17.75 26.65
CA GLU A 98 9.16 -18.61 26.02
C GLU A 98 8.83 -18.99 24.57
N MET A 99 7.58 -18.81 24.12
CA MET A 99 7.15 -19.10 22.77
C MET A 99 7.36 -17.90 21.86
N THR A 100 7.69 -18.15 20.58
CA THR A 100 7.65 -17.10 19.55
C THR A 100 6.23 -16.52 19.44
N THR A 101 6.13 -15.28 19.02
CA THR A 101 4.83 -14.60 18.87
C THR A 101 3.89 -15.38 17.94
N GLN A 102 4.42 -15.93 16.85
CA GLN A 102 3.65 -16.69 15.85
C GLN A 102 3.05 -17.97 16.47
N ILE A 103 3.85 -18.78 17.17
CA ILE A 103 3.37 -20.00 17.83
C ILE A 103 2.34 -19.69 18.92
N LYS A 104 2.57 -18.60 19.69
CA LYS A 104 1.63 -18.13 20.70
C LYS A 104 0.28 -17.78 20.06
N ASP A 105 0.30 -16.98 19.00
CA ASP A 105 -0.91 -16.55 18.28
C ASP A 105 -1.64 -17.73 17.62
N GLN A 106 -0.93 -18.72 17.07
CA GLN A 106 -1.57 -19.95 16.56
C GLN A 106 -2.28 -20.73 17.67
N LYS A 107 -1.68 -20.86 18.86
CA LYS A 107 -2.34 -21.50 20.01
C LYS A 107 -3.57 -20.72 20.47
N ILE A 108 -3.48 -19.39 20.51
CA ILE A 108 -4.62 -18.52 20.80
C ILE A 108 -5.72 -18.70 19.75
N GLY A 109 -5.36 -18.71 18.48
CA GLY A 109 -6.28 -18.99 17.37
C GLY A 109 -7.00 -20.33 17.53
N SER A 110 -6.27 -21.40 17.86
CA SER A 110 -6.85 -22.72 18.10
C SER A 110 -7.81 -22.77 19.30
N PHE A 111 -7.54 -22.00 20.35
CA PHE A 111 -8.48 -21.82 21.46
C PHE A 111 -9.74 -21.07 21.03
N ILE A 112 -9.58 -19.95 20.36
CA ILE A 112 -10.67 -19.11 19.84
C ILE A 112 -11.54 -19.91 18.86
N ALA A 113 -10.94 -20.77 18.03
CA ALA A 113 -11.64 -21.63 17.09
C ALA A 113 -12.69 -22.51 17.79
N LYS A 114 -12.31 -23.14 18.90
CA LYS A 114 -13.18 -24.04 19.67
C LYS A 114 -14.36 -23.33 20.32
N VAL A 115 -14.18 -22.04 20.68
CA VAL A 115 -15.19 -21.28 21.45
C VAL A 115 -16.06 -20.43 20.51
N PHE A 116 -15.45 -19.60 19.68
CA PHE A 116 -16.17 -18.53 18.95
C PHE A 116 -16.29 -18.81 17.46
N PHE A 117 -15.45 -19.66 16.86
CA PHE A 117 -15.45 -19.98 15.44
C PHE A 117 -15.93 -21.40 15.14
N ARG A 118 -16.41 -22.13 16.13
CA ARG A 118 -16.82 -23.53 15.97
C ARG A 118 -17.77 -23.77 14.78
N ASN A 119 -18.67 -22.84 14.55
CA ASN A 119 -19.68 -22.89 13.48
C ASN A 119 -19.41 -21.88 12.35
N LEU A 120 -18.27 -21.22 12.35
CA LEU A 120 -17.85 -20.32 11.28
C LEU A 120 -16.75 -21.01 10.48
N HIS A 121 -17.06 -21.37 9.24
CA HIS A 121 -16.17 -22.08 8.34
C HIS A 121 -15.77 -21.17 7.17
N PHE A 122 -14.52 -21.21 6.76
CA PHE A 122 -14.01 -20.48 5.59
C PHE A 122 -12.87 -21.28 4.95
N LYS A 123 -12.66 -21.06 3.63
CA LYS A 123 -11.57 -21.71 2.90
C LYS A 123 -10.34 -20.81 2.78
N ASN A 124 -10.57 -19.51 2.59
CA ASN A 124 -9.54 -18.52 2.29
C ASN A 124 -9.58 -17.39 3.33
N TYR A 125 -8.41 -16.88 3.67
CA TYR A 125 -8.24 -15.69 4.50
C TYR A 125 -7.36 -14.70 3.76
N ILE A 126 -7.84 -13.47 3.56
CA ILE A 126 -7.12 -12.40 2.87
C ILE A 126 -6.97 -11.22 3.82
N THR A 127 -5.74 -10.78 4.05
CA THR A 127 -5.47 -9.66 4.97
C THR A 127 -4.62 -8.57 4.31
N LEU A 128 -4.43 -7.48 5.04
CA LEU A 128 -3.47 -6.41 4.77
C LEU A 128 -2.43 -6.35 5.89
N SER A 129 -1.18 -6.03 5.53
CA SER A 129 -0.10 -5.87 6.51
C SER A 129 0.12 -7.11 7.39
N GLN A 130 -0.14 -8.29 6.86
CA GLN A 130 -0.01 -9.56 7.56
C GLN A 130 -0.81 -9.64 8.88
N SER A 131 -1.85 -8.82 9.00
CA SER A 131 -2.63 -8.72 10.23
C SER A 131 -3.26 -10.06 10.59
N MET A 132 -3.05 -10.49 11.82
CA MET A 132 -3.62 -11.70 12.43
C MET A 132 -3.35 -13.04 11.69
N LEU A 133 -2.36 -13.12 10.78
CA LEU A 133 -2.04 -14.35 10.03
C LEU A 133 -1.93 -15.57 10.96
N SER A 134 -1.12 -15.46 12.01
CA SER A 134 -0.90 -16.59 12.95
C SER A 134 -2.16 -16.96 13.73
N VAL A 135 -2.99 -15.99 14.10
CA VAL A 135 -4.27 -16.26 14.76
C VAL A 135 -5.21 -17.01 13.81
N PHE A 136 -5.33 -16.57 12.56
CA PHE A 136 -6.21 -17.22 11.59
C PHE A 136 -5.67 -18.57 11.12
N ARG A 137 -4.36 -18.78 11.05
CA ARG A 137 -3.75 -20.10 10.88
C ARG A 137 -4.15 -21.04 12.04
N GLY A 138 -4.17 -20.54 13.28
CA GLY A 138 -4.64 -21.30 14.44
C GLY A 138 -6.15 -21.56 14.42
N ILE A 139 -6.96 -20.62 13.93
CA ILE A 139 -8.42 -20.79 13.81
C ILE A 139 -8.77 -21.85 12.77
N ASN A 140 -8.15 -21.80 11.60
CA ASN A 140 -8.37 -22.80 10.55
C ASN A 140 -7.02 -23.21 9.92
N PRO A 141 -6.42 -24.31 10.38
CA PRO A 141 -5.13 -24.78 9.85
C PRO A 141 -5.15 -25.18 8.37
N SER A 142 -6.31 -25.50 7.81
CA SER A 142 -6.46 -25.89 6.40
C SER A 142 -6.79 -24.72 5.46
N ALA A 143 -7.03 -23.52 6.00
CA ALA A 143 -7.31 -22.36 5.17
C ALA A 143 -6.05 -21.89 4.40
N ILE A 144 -6.26 -21.41 3.18
CA ILE A 144 -5.20 -20.75 2.43
C ILE A 144 -5.15 -19.27 2.88
N LEU A 145 -3.97 -18.84 3.30
CA LEU A 145 -3.76 -17.50 3.82
C LEU A 145 -3.09 -16.62 2.76
N TYR A 146 -3.57 -15.40 2.63
CA TYR A 146 -3.05 -14.41 1.69
C TYR A 146 -2.83 -13.07 2.40
N ASP A 147 -1.70 -12.41 2.11
CA ASP A 147 -1.49 -11.00 2.40
C ASP A 147 -1.54 -10.19 1.11
N LEU A 148 -2.44 -9.21 1.03
CA LEU A 148 -2.57 -8.35 -0.14
C LEU A 148 -1.55 -7.21 -0.05
N GLN A 149 -0.77 -7.03 -1.10
CA GLN A 149 0.14 -5.89 -1.22
C GLN A 149 -0.62 -4.56 -1.09
N HIS A 150 -0.17 -3.70 -0.18
CA HIS A 150 -0.79 -2.40 0.10
C HIS A 150 0.17 -1.21 -0.04
N GLY A 151 1.40 -1.46 -0.47
CA GLY A 151 2.43 -0.46 -0.69
C GLY A 151 3.56 -1.00 -1.54
N ILE A 152 4.61 -0.20 -1.71
CA ILE A 152 5.79 -0.59 -2.46
C ILE A 152 6.58 -1.68 -1.72
N ILE A 153 7.16 -2.60 -2.50
CA ILE A 153 8.07 -3.65 -2.01
C ILE A 153 9.44 -3.40 -2.63
N HIS A 154 10.46 -3.35 -1.80
CA HIS A 154 11.86 -3.22 -2.21
C HIS A 154 12.71 -4.25 -1.44
N ASN A 155 13.97 -4.42 -1.83
CA ASN A 155 14.87 -5.46 -1.32
C ASN A 155 15.07 -5.44 0.21
N ASN A 156 14.95 -4.27 0.84
CA ASN A 156 15.12 -4.05 2.28
C ASN A 156 13.79 -3.90 3.04
N LYS A 157 12.64 -4.26 2.43
CA LYS A 157 11.33 -4.13 3.08
C LYS A 157 11.16 -5.19 4.17
N LYS A 158 11.46 -4.85 5.41
CA LYS A 158 11.46 -5.74 6.58
C LYS A 158 10.15 -6.52 6.79
N ASN A 159 9.03 -6.02 6.27
CA ASN A 159 7.74 -6.73 6.34
C ASN A 159 7.70 -7.96 5.42
N TYR A 160 8.60 -8.08 4.47
CA TYR A 160 8.63 -9.19 3.52
C TYR A 160 9.96 -9.94 3.57
N LEU A 161 11.08 -9.21 3.67
CA LEU A 161 12.44 -9.75 3.65
C LEU A 161 13.23 -9.29 4.88
N VAL A 162 13.84 -10.23 5.58
CA VAL A 162 14.76 -9.97 6.70
C VAL A 162 16.06 -10.73 6.42
N ASN A 163 17.14 -10.00 6.10
CA ASN A 163 18.44 -10.59 5.78
C ASN A 163 18.40 -11.58 4.59
N GLY A 164 17.53 -11.36 3.62
CA GLY A 164 17.33 -12.24 2.45
C GLY A 164 16.57 -13.53 2.78
N ILE A 165 15.75 -13.53 3.81
CA ILE A 165 14.84 -14.63 4.17
C ILE A 165 13.44 -14.04 4.29
N ALA A 166 12.43 -14.80 3.87
CA ALA A 166 11.03 -14.38 4.05
C ALA A 166 10.74 -14.09 5.52
N GLU A 167 9.99 -13.01 5.77
CA GLU A 167 9.62 -12.61 7.13
C GLU A 167 8.90 -13.76 7.85
N SER A 168 9.23 -13.94 9.13
CA SER A 168 8.83 -15.12 9.90
C SER A 168 7.31 -15.33 9.98
N ASN A 169 6.54 -14.25 10.00
CA ASN A 169 5.08 -14.35 10.05
C ASN A 169 4.48 -14.88 8.72
N LEU A 170 5.12 -14.60 7.59
CA LEU A 170 4.76 -15.21 6.30
C LEU A 170 5.15 -16.68 6.29
N PHE A 171 6.43 -16.97 6.56
CA PHE A 171 7.01 -18.30 6.45
C PHE A 171 6.34 -19.31 7.39
N VAL A 172 6.18 -18.97 8.69
CA VAL A 172 5.59 -19.87 9.70
C VAL A 172 4.11 -20.15 9.45
N ASN A 173 3.42 -19.24 8.76
CA ASN A 173 2.00 -19.40 8.44
C ASN A 173 1.75 -19.91 7.03
N ASP A 174 2.78 -20.23 6.26
CA ASP A 174 2.64 -20.70 4.88
C ASP A 174 1.72 -19.75 4.07
N ALA A 175 1.99 -18.45 4.17
CA ALA A 175 1.11 -17.42 3.64
C ALA A 175 1.56 -16.96 2.24
N ASN A 176 0.62 -16.82 1.34
CA ASN A 176 0.87 -16.34 -0.02
C ASN A 176 0.76 -14.81 -0.07
N LEU A 177 1.53 -14.17 -0.97
CA LEU A 177 1.41 -12.75 -1.28
C LEU A 177 0.60 -12.53 -2.57
N LEU A 178 -0.41 -11.66 -2.48
CA LEU A 178 -1.13 -11.16 -3.65
C LEU A 178 -0.50 -9.85 -4.09
N LEU A 179 0.17 -9.86 -5.24
CA LEU A 179 1.02 -8.76 -5.71
C LEU A 179 0.34 -7.93 -6.80
N CYS A 180 0.70 -6.64 -6.83
CA CYS A 180 0.23 -5.69 -7.82
C CYS A 180 0.90 -5.86 -9.20
N GLY A 181 2.12 -6.37 -9.26
CA GLY A 181 2.86 -6.50 -10.51
C GLY A 181 4.01 -7.50 -10.45
N GLU A 182 4.47 -7.93 -11.62
CA GLU A 182 5.53 -8.92 -11.78
C GLU A 182 6.90 -8.41 -11.32
N SER A 183 7.15 -7.09 -11.41
CA SER A 183 8.41 -6.52 -10.93
C SER A 183 8.56 -6.66 -9.41
N TYR A 184 7.46 -6.55 -8.63
CA TYR A 184 7.52 -6.82 -7.21
C TYR A 184 7.80 -8.30 -6.91
N GLN A 185 7.24 -9.21 -7.70
CA GLN A 185 7.56 -10.65 -7.59
C GLN A 185 9.04 -10.89 -7.84
N LYS A 186 9.60 -10.34 -8.91
CA LYS A 186 11.02 -10.46 -9.25
C LYS A 186 11.94 -9.92 -8.14
N ILE A 187 11.61 -8.76 -7.56
CA ILE A 187 12.37 -8.19 -6.43
C ILE A 187 12.40 -9.17 -5.26
N LEU A 188 11.28 -9.77 -4.90
CA LEU A 188 11.22 -10.74 -3.80
C LEU A 188 12.00 -12.02 -4.13
N GLU A 189 11.81 -12.59 -5.32
CA GLU A 189 12.46 -13.84 -5.73
C GLU A 189 13.97 -13.73 -5.85
N ILE A 190 14.49 -12.60 -6.36
CA ILE A 190 15.94 -12.37 -6.53
C ILE A 190 16.63 -12.15 -5.17
N ASN A 191 15.96 -11.51 -4.23
CA ASN A 191 16.55 -11.13 -2.96
C ASN A 191 16.31 -12.17 -1.84
N GLU A 192 15.53 -13.22 -2.10
CA GLU A 192 15.24 -14.29 -1.13
C GLU A 192 16.07 -15.54 -1.41
N LYS A 193 16.67 -16.12 -0.36
CA LYS A 193 17.68 -17.20 -0.43
C LYS A 193 17.11 -18.62 -0.40
N LEU A 194 15.86 -18.79 0.03
CA LEU A 194 15.24 -20.10 0.31
C LEU A 194 14.13 -20.46 -0.68
N ASP A 195 13.98 -19.69 -1.77
CA ASP A 195 12.98 -19.88 -2.82
C ASP A 195 11.52 -19.84 -2.32
N TYR A 196 11.27 -19.27 -1.13
CA TYR A 196 9.93 -19.16 -0.58
C TYR A 196 8.98 -18.41 -1.52
N PHE A 197 9.38 -17.22 -1.98
CA PHE A 197 8.54 -16.37 -2.80
C PHE A 197 8.28 -16.92 -4.21
N LYS A 198 9.12 -17.82 -4.74
CA LYS A 198 8.83 -18.51 -6.00
C LYS A 198 7.52 -19.33 -5.96
N ASN A 199 7.17 -19.82 -4.78
CA ASN A 199 5.98 -20.66 -4.57
C ASN A 199 4.83 -19.94 -3.86
N HIS A 200 5.10 -18.77 -3.24
CA HIS A 200 4.15 -18.06 -2.39
C HIS A 200 3.83 -16.64 -2.87
N THR A 201 4.04 -16.35 -4.15
CA THR A 201 3.63 -15.07 -4.75
C THR A 201 2.69 -15.29 -5.93
N LEU A 202 1.66 -14.44 -6.01
CA LEU A 202 0.64 -14.48 -7.04
C LEU A 202 0.35 -13.07 -7.51
N VAL A 203 0.66 -12.76 -8.76
CA VAL A 203 0.36 -11.46 -9.35
C VAL A 203 -1.09 -11.44 -9.79
N ILE A 204 -1.92 -10.71 -9.05
CA ILE A 204 -3.34 -10.49 -9.37
C ILE A 204 -3.61 -9.10 -9.94
N GLY A 205 -2.62 -8.21 -9.90
CA GLY A 205 -2.76 -6.82 -10.31
C GLY A 205 -3.38 -5.91 -9.26
N SER A 206 -3.64 -4.68 -9.63
CA SER A 206 -4.16 -3.62 -8.76
C SER A 206 -5.38 -2.94 -9.35
N ASN A 207 -6.16 -2.25 -8.51
CA ASN A 207 -7.33 -1.46 -8.93
C ASN A 207 -6.94 -0.12 -9.59
N ILE A 208 -5.75 -0.01 -10.10
CA ILE A 208 -5.32 1.19 -10.81
C ILE A 208 -5.93 1.14 -12.21
N SER A 209 -6.79 2.08 -12.49
CA SER A 209 -7.36 2.25 -13.83
C SER A 209 -6.29 2.88 -14.73
N TYR A 210 -5.82 2.11 -15.72
CA TYR A 210 -4.93 2.64 -16.74
C TYR A 210 -5.68 3.65 -17.59
N LYS A 211 -5.37 4.90 -17.37
CA LYS A 211 -5.81 5.96 -18.28
C LYS A 211 -4.86 6.00 -19.46
N SER A 212 -5.35 6.44 -20.61
CA SER A 212 -4.49 6.82 -21.73
C SER A 212 -3.44 7.82 -21.26
N THR A 213 -2.28 7.86 -21.90
CA THR A 213 -1.30 8.94 -21.73
C THR A 213 -2.02 10.28 -21.80
N ILE A 214 -1.86 11.13 -20.76
CA ILE A 214 -2.63 12.37 -20.64
C ILE A 214 -2.03 13.45 -21.53
N HIS A 215 -0.69 13.54 -21.55
CA HIS A 215 0.03 14.57 -22.29
C HIS A 215 0.69 13.99 -23.54
N LYS A 216 0.61 14.72 -24.65
CA LYS A 216 1.25 14.35 -25.92
C LYS A 216 2.58 15.05 -26.12
N GLU A 217 2.85 16.11 -25.34
CA GLU A 217 4.02 16.95 -25.42
C GLU A 217 4.32 17.57 -24.06
N PHE A 218 5.50 18.12 -23.90
CA PHE A 218 5.88 18.86 -22.70
C PHE A 218 5.16 20.22 -22.69
N ASN A 219 4.26 20.41 -21.72
CA ASN A 219 3.44 21.61 -21.60
C ASN A 219 4.07 22.68 -20.69
N LYS A 220 5.36 22.53 -20.36
CA LYS A 220 6.14 23.44 -19.51
C LYS A 220 5.65 23.58 -18.07
N ASN A 221 4.74 22.74 -17.61
CA ASN A 221 4.32 22.66 -16.21
C ASN A 221 4.96 21.44 -15.55
N ILE A 222 5.65 21.66 -14.44
CA ILE A 222 6.38 20.66 -13.67
C ILE A 222 5.72 20.53 -12.30
N LEU A 223 5.24 19.33 -11.98
CA LEU A 223 4.78 19.01 -10.63
C LEU A 223 5.96 18.56 -9.78
N ILE A 224 6.19 19.21 -8.66
CA ILE A 224 7.19 18.77 -7.68
C ILE A 224 6.47 18.26 -6.43
N THR A 225 6.55 16.96 -6.16
CA THR A 225 6.02 16.37 -4.91
C THR A 225 7.06 16.43 -3.82
N LEU A 226 6.77 17.23 -2.83
CA LEU A 226 7.67 17.51 -1.70
C LEU A 226 7.61 16.38 -0.66
N GLN A 227 8.75 16.07 -0.04
CA GLN A 227 8.86 15.02 0.97
C GLN A 227 9.12 15.56 2.39
N PHE A 228 8.76 16.82 2.65
CA PHE A 228 8.89 17.42 3.98
C PHE A 228 7.84 16.83 4.93
N THR A 229 8.29 16.03 5.89
CA THR A 229 7.44 15.38 6.90
C THR A 229 8.18 15.34 8.25
N HIS A 230 7.43 15.11 9.33
CA HIS A 230 8.05 14.89 10.66
C HIS A 230 8.76 13.55 10.82
N ASP A 231 8.75 12.70 9.81
CA ASP A 231 9.59 11.50 9.81
C ASP A 231 11.07 11.85 9.57
N HIS A 232 11.35 13.06 9.06
CA HIS A 232 12.69 13.58 8.82
C HIS A 232 13.16 14.47 9.95
N THR A 233 14.47 14.41 10.21
CA THR A 233 15.16 15.38 11.04
C THR A 233 15.24 16.76 10.36
N VAL A 234 15.50 17.81 11.13
CA VAL A 234 15.72 19.16 10.60
C VAL A 234 16.86 19.19 9.56
N LYS A 235 17.92 18.38 9.78
CA LYS A 235 19.06 18.28 8.84
C LYS A 235 18.63 17.64 7.51
N GLU A 236 17.86 16.58 7.53
CA GLU A 236 17.35 15.92 6.31
C GLU A 236 16.41 16.85 5.55
N ASN A 237 15.48 17.53 6.22
CA ASN A 237 14.62 18.53 5.59
C ASN A 237 15.41 19.69 4.97
N ALA A 238 16.54 20.11 5.59
CA ALA A 238 17.41 21.14 5.02
C ALA A 238 18.13 20.66 3.75
N ILE A 239 18.54 19.40 3.67
CA ILE A 239 19.13 18.79 2.46
C ILE A 239 18.08 18.78 1.35
N LEU A 240 16.87 18.27 1.62
CA LEU A 240 15.78 18.23 0.65
C LEU A 240 15.39 19.62 0.13
N LEU A 241 15.39 20.63 1.01
CA LEU A 241 15.13 22.01 0.61
C LEU A 241 16.22 22.58 -0.29
N LYS A 242 17.48 22.27 0.02
CA LYS A 242 18.62 22.68 -0.83
C LYS A 242 18.52 22.05 -2.21
N GLU A 243 18.27 20.76 -2.31
CA GLU A 243 18.13 20.06 -3.61
C GLU A 243 16.96 20.62 -4.44
N LEU A 244 15.81 20.86 -3.79
CA LEU A 244 14.68 21.52 -4.43
C LEU A 244 15.04 22.90 -4.99
N ARG A 245 15.73 23.71 -4.19
CA ARG A 245 16.16 25.06 -4.57
C ARG A 245 17.16 25.02 -5.72
N ASP A 246 18.18 24.17 -5.60
CA ASP A 246 19.24 24.04 -6.61
C ASP A 246 18.62 23.58 -7.94
N PHE A 247 17.67 22.65 -7.93
CA PHE A 247 16.93 22.21 -9.10
C PHE A 247 16.14 23.35 -9.74
N ILE A 248 15.30 24.06 -8.99
CA ILE A 248 14.47 25.15 -9.52
C ILE A 248 15.36 26.27 -10.13
N LEU A 249 16.45 26.64 -9.46
CA LEU A 249 17.34 27.71 -9.90
C LEU A 249 18.26 27.29 -11.06
N SER A 250 18.51 26.01 -11.26
CA SER A 250 19.31 25.52 -12.39
C SER A 250 18.58 25.51 -13.72
N ILE A 251 17.24 25.60 -13.70
CA ILE A 251 16.42 25.55 -14.91
C ILE A 251 16.23 26.96 -15.47
N HIS A 252 16.79 27.19 -16.65
CA HIS A 252 16.70 28.47 -17.37
C HIS A 252 15.54 28.50 -18.38
N ALA A 253 14.83 27.39 -18.57
CA ALA A 253 13.70 27.34 -19.48
C ALA A 253 12.48 28.06 -18.90
N ASP A 254 11.59 28.53 -19.79
CA ASP A 254 10.30 29.12 -19.42
C ASP A 254 9.33 28.02 -18.96
N VAL A 255 9.41 27.64 -17.68
CA VAL A 255 8.60 26.58 -17.07
C VAL A 255 7.95 27.06 -15.78
N ASN A 256 6.81 26.46 -15.42
CA ASN A 256 6.10 26.71 -14.18
C ASN A 256 6.29 25.52 -13.22
N PHE A 257 6.56 25.81 -11.96
CA PHE A 257 6.72 24.81 -10.91
C PHE A 257 5.51 24.80 -9.98
N HIS A 258 4.86 23.65 -9.88
CA HIS A 258 3.73 23.39 -9.00
C HIS A 258 4.19 22.55 -7.82
N LEU A 259 4.40 23.17 -6.66
CA LEU A 259 4.88 22.48 -5.46
C LEU A 259 3.71 21.82 -4.72
N LYS A 260 3.74 20.51 -4.55
CA LYS A 260 2.70 19.75 -3.84
C LYS A 260 3.24 19.23 -2.52
N HIS A 261 2.67 19.72 -1.42
CA HIS A 261 3.02 19.22 -0.09
C HIS A 261 2.64 17.76 0.10
N HIS A 262 3.47 17.04 0.86
CA HIS A 262 3.12 15.71 1.36
C HIS A 262 1.90 15.82 2.30
N PRO A 263 0.96 14.84 2.30
CA PRO A 263 -0.21 14.88 3.19
C PRO A 263 0.11 14.99 4.69
N ARG A 264 1.33 14.59 5.10
CA ARG A 264 1.82 14.69 6.49
C ARG A 264 2.76 15.87 6.71
N PHE A 265 2.69 16.89 5.84
CA PHE A 265 3.49 18.10 5.99
C PHE A 265 3.13 18.82 7.30
N ASN A 266 4.15 19.21 8.06
CA ASN A 266 4.03 19.77 9.41
C ASN A 266 4.31 21.27 9.50
N ASN A 267 4.48 21.95 8.35
CA ASN A 267 4.81 23.39 8.21
C ASN A 267 6.16 23.80 8.86
N GLU A 268 7.10 22.89 9.08
CA GLU A 268 8.41 23.19 9.67
C GLU A 268 9.43 23.70 8.63
N VAL A 269 9.12 23.59 7.32
CA VAL A 269 10.01 24.02 6.23
C VAL A 269 9.46 25.29 5.60
N ASP A 270 10.27 26.35 5.62
CA ASP A 270 9.93 27.63 5.03
C ASP A 270 10.27 27.64 3.51
N LEU A 271 9.24 27.79 2.68
CA LEU A 271 9.34 27.90 1.23
C LEU A 271 9.21 29.36 0.71
N SER A 272 9.15 30.35 1.60
CA SER A 272 8.86 31.74 1.25
C SER A 272 9.79 32.32 0.19
N GLU A 273 11.10 31.95 0.23
CA GLU A 273 12.07 32.42 -0.77
C GLU A 273 11.80 31.84 -2.17
N LEU A 274 11.40 30.57 -2.28
CA LEU A 274 11.04 29.96 -3.55
C LEU A 274 9.73 30.55 -4.09
N LEU A 275 8.78 30.85 -3.22
CA LEU A 275 7.49 31.43 -3.60
C LEU A 275 7.55 32.92 -4.03
N LYS A 276 8.71 33.58 -3.88
CA LYS A 276 8.95 34.90 -4.48
C LYS A 276 9.20 34.81 -6.00
N LEU A 277 9.58 33.63 -6.50
CA LEU A 277 9.75 33.42 -7.93
C LEU A 277 8.38 33.40 -8.62
N SER A 278 8.24 34.16 -9.70
CA SER A 278 6.96 34.36 -10.41
C SER A 278 6.40 33.08 -11.05
N ASN A 279 7.25 32.07 -11.27
CA ASN A 279 6.93 30.79 -11.89
C ASN A 279 6.85 29.65 -10.89
N VAL A 280 6.84 29.91 -9.56
CA VAL A 280 6.73 28.89 -8.51
C VAL A 280 5.44 29.11 -7.72
N MET A 281 4.63 28.07 -7.58
CA MET A 281 3.36 28.13 -6.84
C MET A 281 3.08 26.86 -6.05
N ILE A 282 2.30 26.99 -4.96
CA ILE A 282 1.80 25.83 -4.22
C ILE A 282 0.56 25.26 -4.90
N ALA A 283 0.58 23.96 -5.21
CA ALA A 283 -0.57 23.23 -5.73
C ALA A 283 -1.53 22.86 -4.60
N THR A 284 -2.74 23.43 -4.62
CA THR A 284 -3.78 23.19 -3.60
C THR A 284 -4.73 22.04 -3.95
N VAL A 285 -4.84 21.69 -5.24
CA VAL A 285 -5.68 20.60 -5.73
C VAL A 285 -5.09 19.22 -5.39
N ASP A 286 -5.86 18.15 -5.55
CA ASP A 286 -5.37 16.79 -5.30
C ASP A 286 -4.27 16.36 -6.30
N ILE A 287 -3.58 15.26 -6.00
CA ILE A 287 -2.45 14.79 -6.81
C ILE A 287 -2.87 14.41 -8.23
N ASN A 288 -4.07 13.83 -8.42
CA ASN A 288 -4.54 13.43 -9.75
C ASN A 288 -4.79 14.66 -10.63
N GLU A 289 -5.33 15.72 -10.05
CA GLU A 289 -5.54 16.98 -10.77
C GLU A 289 -4.21 17.66 -11.08
N CYS A 290 -3.25 17.66 -10.14
CA CYS A 290 -1.89 18.14 -10.41
C CYS A 290 -1.25 17.41 -11.59
N LEU A 291 -1.35 16.07 -11.64
CA LEU A 291 -0.80 15.26 -12.73
C LEU A 291 -1.50 15.49 -14.08
N ARG A 292 -2.74 15.99 -14.07
CA ARG A 292 -3.43 16.41 -15.31
C ARG A 292 -2.95 17.75 -15.84
N LEU A 293 -2.52 18.63 -14.94
CA LEU A 293 -2.03 19.97 -15.29
C LEU A 293 -0.56 19.95 -15.73
N CYS A 294 0.24 19.06 -15.19
CA CYS A 294 1.69 19.03 -15.35
C CYS A 294 2.12 17.82 -16.19
N SER A 295 2.92 18.08 -17.23
CA SER A 295 3.44 17.03 -18.12
C SER A 295 4.79 16.46 -17.69
N LEU A 296 5.41 17.02 -16.65
CA LEU A 296 6.63 16.52 -16.04
C LEU A 296 6.43 16.46 -14.52
N HIS A 297 6.95 15.42 -13.91
CA HIS A 297 6.98 15.24 -12.47
C HIS A 297 8.42 15.35 -11.97
N ALA A 298 8.63 15.87 -10.78
CA ALA A 298 9.92 15.84 -10.10
C ALA A 298 9.73 15.50 -8.62
N THR A 299 10.64 14.75 -8.08
CA THR A 299 10.62 14.38 -6.65
C THR A 299 11.96 13.79 -6.23
N THR A 300 12.21 13.72 -4.92
CA THR A 300 13.36 12.99 -4.40
C THR A 300 13.07 11.47 -4.40
N TYR A 301 12.00 11.01 -3.74
CA TYR A 301 11.67 9.59 -3.63
C TYR A 301 10.18 9.29 -3.40
N SER A 302 9.29 10.15 -3.84
CA SER A 302 7.84 9.94 -3.67
C SER A 302 7.31 8.77 -4.50
N THR A 303 6.41 7.99 -3.91
CA THR A 303 5.67 6.93 -4.63
C THR A 303 4.76 7.46 -5.73
N SER A 304 4.47 8.77 -5.75
CA SER A 304 3.78 9.46 -6.86
C SER A 304 4.51 9.32 -8.20
N THR A 305 5.80 8.94 -8.20
CA THR A 305 6.53 8.52 -9.40
C THR A 305 5.82 7.42 -10.18
N PHE A 306 5.26 6.40 -9.48
CA PHE A 306 4.46 5.36 -10.14
C PHE A 306 3.14 5.91 -10.68
N GLU A 307 2.46 6.80 -9.94
CA GLU A 307 1.21 7.41 -10.38
C GLU A 307 1.42 8.28 -11.63
N ALA A 308 2.48 9.08 -11.64
CA ALA A 308 2.89 9.88 -12.80
C ALA A 308 3.23 8.97 -14.00
N ALA A 309 4.06 7.96 -13.78
CA ALA A 309 4.51 7.04 -14.81
C ALA A 309 3.35 6.24 -15.46
N LEU A 310 2.36 5.80 -14.69
CA LEU A 310 1.15 5.15 -15.22
C LEU A 310 0.33 6.04 -16.15
N LEU A 311 0.46 7.35 -16.00
CA LEU A 311 -0.15 8.35 -16.88
C LEU A 311 0.77 8.75 -18.05
N GLY A 312 1.95 8.15 -18.15
CA GLY A 312 2.98 8.48 -19.13
C GLY A 312 3.69 9.80 -18.85
N ILE A 313 3.72 10.25 -17.59
CA ILE A 313 4.41 11.47 -17.17
C ILE A 313 5.80 11.08 -16.65
N PRO A 314 6.88 11.50 -17.33
CA PRO A 314 8.23 11.24 -16.86
C PRO A 314 8.53 11.93 -15.52
N THR A 315 9.42 11.36 -14.72
CA THR A 315 9.86 11.93 -13.43
C THR A 315 11.34 12.25 -13.47
N ILE A 316 11.73 13.45 -13.04
CA ILE A 316 13.11 13.78 -12.69
C ILE A 316 13.30 13.46 -11.21
N LEU A 317 14.29 12.64 -10.90
CA LEU A 317 14.67 12.32 -9.53
C LEU A 317 15.68 13.36 -9.04
N LEU A 318 15.30 14.13 -8.02
CA LEU A 318 16.07 15.28 -7.52
C LEU A 318 17.29 14.87 -6.68
N ALA A 319 17.39 13.59 -6.31
CA ALA A 319 18.46 13.11 -5.45
C ALA A 319 19.82 13.14 -6.13
N SER A 320 20.74 13.91 -5.58
CA SER A 320 22.14 13.97 -6.01
C SER A 320 23.03 12.94 -5.31
N GLU A 321 22.62 12.37 -4.17
CA GLU A 321 23.44 11.49 -3.33
C GLU A 321 22.75 10.18 -2.97
N ASN A 322 23.56 9.16 -2.68
CA ASN A 322 23.20 7.74 -2.56
C ASN A 322 22.00 7.41 -1.63
N GLU A 323 21.69 8.21 -0.63
CA GLU A 323 20.60 7.92 0.32
C GLU A 323 19.21 8.09 -0.31
N PHE A 324 19.10 8.93 -1.35
CA PHE A 324 17.83 9.25 -1.99
C PHE A 324 17.69 8.67 -3.40
N ASN A 325 18.70 7.98 -3.91
CA ASN A 325 18.65 7.32 -5.23
C ASN A 325 17.80 6.05 -5.23
N TYR A 326 16.72 6.15 -4.49
CA TYR A 326 15.84 5.05 -4.13
C TYR A 326 15.18 4.40 -5.36
N PHE A 327 14.63 5.20 -6.27
CA PHE A 327 13.94 4.65 -7.44
C PHE A 327 14.88 4.00 -8.44
N GLN A 328 16.10 4.50 -8.58
CA GLN A 328 17.11 3.90 -9.45
C GLN A 328 17.65 2.60 -8.85
N ASN A 329 17.96 2.60 -7.55
CA ASN A 329 18.61 1.48 -6.88
C ASN A 329 17.63 0.31 -6.59
N GLU A 330 16.36 0.62 -6.29
CA GLU A 330 15.40 -0.37 -5.83
C GLU A 330 14.40 -0.79 -6.91
N PHE A 331 14.20 0.05 -7.94
CA PHE A 331 13.15 -0.17 -8.94
C PHE A 331 13.63 -0.03 -10.39
N ASP A 332 14.94 0.11 -10.61
CA ASP A 332 15.52 0.26 -11.95
C ASP A 332 14.79 1.35 -12.76
N TYR A 333 14.59 2.53 -12.16
CA TYR A 333 13.92 3.64 -12.85
C TYR A 333 14.64 3.97 -14.16
N PRO A 334 13.97 3.90 -15.33
CA PRO A 334 14.67 3.79 -16.61
C PRO A 334 15.08 5.13 -17.22
N LEU A 335 14.72 6.27 -16.62
CA LEU A 335 14.94 7.57 -17.24
C LEU A 335 15.95 8.42 -16.48
N ASN A 336 16.82 9.08 -17.27
CA ASN A 336 17.57 10.25 -16.86
C ASN A 336 17.30 11.31 -17.93
N ILE A 337 16.59 12.40 -17.59
CA ILE A 337 16.03 13.35 -18.54
C ILE A 337 16.57 14.74 -18.25
N LEU A 338 17.03 15.43 -19.28
CA LEU A 338 17.28 16.87 -19.27
C LEU A 338 16.03 17.60 -19.79
N ILE A 339 15.64 18.69 -19.14
CA ILE A 339 14.40 19.41 -19.48
C ILE A 339 14.43 19.93 -20.90
N ASP A 340 15.58 20.44 -21.35
CA ASP A 340 15.73 21.00 -22.70
C ASP A 340 15.50 19.95 -23.81
N GLU A 341 15.64 18.65 -23.52
CA GLU A 341 15.36 17.58 -24.47
C GLU A 341 13.86 17.35 -24.67
N LEU A 342 13.03 17.77 -23.72
CA LEU A 342 11.57 17.55 -23.73
C LEU A 342 10.80 18.46 -24.71
N ASP A 343 11.43 19.46 -25.27
CA ASP A 343 10.80 20.33 -26.28
C ASP A 343 10.54 19.58 -27.61
N SER A 344 11.23 18.47 -27.87
CA SER A 344 10.89 17.55 -28.97
C SER A 344 9.69 16.69 -28.59
N ILE A 345 8.63 16.78 -29.39
CA ILE A 345 7.41 15.97 -29.23
C ILE A 345 7.73 14.47 -29.32
N GLU A 346 8.54 14.08 -30.29
CA GLU A 346 8.93 12.68 -30.50
C GLU A 346 9.71 12.15 -29.30
N PHE A 347 10.65 12.93 -28.77
CA PHE A 347 11.43 12.55 -27.59
C PHE A 347 10.52 12.42 -26.37
N TYR A 348 9.62 13.39 -26.12
CA TYR A 348 8.69 13.31 -25.02
C TYR A 348 7.80 12.07 -25.10
N GLN A 349 7.24 11.75 -26.28
CA GLN A 349 6.38 10.60 -26.47
C GLN A 349 7.13 9.27 -26.28
N GLU A 350 8.39 9.20 -26.72
CA GLU A 350 9.24 8.02 -26.47
C GLU A 350 9.44 7.82 -24.96
N LYS A 351 9.83 8.86 -24.20
CA LYS A 351 10.04 8.77 -22.76
C LYS A 351 8.75 8.47 -22.01
N SER A 352 7.65 9.06 -22.43
CA SER A 352 6.30 8.78 -21.92
C SER A 352 5.92 7.30 -22.07
N LYS A 353 6.25 6.68 -23.19
CA LYS A 353 6.01 5.26 -23.42
C LYS A 353 6.90 4.40 -22.52
N ILE A 354 8.20 4.65 -22.50
CA ILE A 354 9.16 3.89 -21.69
C ILE A 354 8.75 3.86 -20.23
N ILE A 355 8.41 5.04 -19.66
CA ILE A 355 8.07 5.13 -18.24
C ILE A 355 6.74 4.45 -17.91
N LYS A 356 5.78 4.51 -18.83
CA LYS A 356 4.51 3.83 -18.67
C LYS A 356 4.67 2.32 -18.69
N ASP A 357 5.45 1.78 -19.60
CA ASP A 357 5.74 0.33 -19.69
C ASP A 357 6.46 -0.14 -18.41
N TRP A 358 7.40 0.65 -17.88
CA TRP A 358 8.06 0.39 -16.61
C TRP A 358 7.05 0.33 -15.45
N ALA A 359 6.18 1.33 -15.32
CA ALA A 359 5.20 1.38 -14.23
C ALA A 359 4.15 0.27 -14.30
N ILE A 360 3.74 -0.13 -15.51
CA ILE A 360 2.82 -1.25 -15.72
C ILE A 360 3.39 -2.56 -15.17
N ALA A 361 4.70 -2.79 -15.26
CA ALA A 361 5.32 -3.98 -14.70
C ALA A 361 5.22 -4.05 -13.16
N PHE A 362 5.11 -2.91 -12.48
CA PHE A 362 4.87 -2.83 -11.03
C PHE A 362 3.39 -2.84 -10.64
N TYR A 363 2.53 -2.25 -11.48
CA TYR A 363 1.09 -2.12 -11.20
C TYR A 363 0.28 -2.63 -12.38
N PHE A 364 0.10 -3.93 -12.44
CA PHE A 364 -0.69 -4.58 -13.49
C PHE A 364 -2.20 -4.32 -13.29
N PRO A 365 -3.02 -4.33 -14.35
CA PRO A 365 -4.48 -4.29 -14.21
C PRO A 365 -4.96 -5.47 -13.38
N PHE A 366 -5.95 -5.25 -12.52
CA PHE A 366 -6.56 -6.34 -11.76
C PHE A 366 -7.08 -7.45 -12.67
N ASN A 367 -6.59 -8.66 -12.45
CA ASN A 367 -7.02 -9.86 -13.15
C ASN A 367 -8.08 -10.61 -12.33
N GLU A 368 -9.35 -10.28 -12.59
CA GLU A 368 -10.50 -10.86 -11.89
C GLU A 368 -10.47 -12.40 -11.99
N GLN A 369 -10.15 -12.96 -13.17
CA GLN A 369 -10.17 -14.42 -13.36
C GLN A 369 -9.06 -15.14 -12.55
N LYS A 370 -7.86 -14.57 -12.49
CA LYS A 370 -6.79 -15.10 -11.62
C LYS A 370 -7.25 -15.08 -10.16
N PHE A 371 -7.79 -13.96 -9.68
CA PHE A 371 -8.30 -13.84 -8.32
C PHE A 371 -9.38 -14.89 -8.01
N LEU A 372 -10.38 -15.04 -8.86
CA LEU A 372 -11.46 -16.02 -8.67
C LEU A 372 -10.96 -17.47 -8.67
N ASN A 373 -9.93 -17.77 -9.44
CA ASN A 373 -9.34 -19.11 -9.46
C ASN A 373 -8.63 -19.47 -8.15
N LEU A 374 -8.12 -18.47 -7.39
CA LEU A 374 -7.53 -18.70 -6.06
C LEU A 374 -8.57 -19.10 -5.00
N LEU A 375 -9.83 -18.74 -5.21
CA LEU A 375 -10.89 -18.94 -4.22
C LEU A 375 -11.64 -20.28 -4.39
N LYS A 376 -11.41 -20.98 -5.48
CA LYS A 376 -12.02 -22.30 -5.78
C LYS A 376 -11.30 -23.41 -5.04
#